data_d25a1b06b21dc297044362a90e38e0f8
#
_entry.id   d25a1b06b21dc297044362a90e38e0f8
#
_cell.length_a   1.000
_cell.length_b   1.000
_cell.length_c   1.000
_cell.angle_alpha   90.00
_cell.angle_beta   90.00
_cell.angle_gamma   90.00
#
_symmetry.space_group_name_H-M   'P 1'
#
loop_
_entity.id
_entity.type
_entity.pdbx_description
1 polymer ?
#
loop_
_entity_poly.entity_id
_entity_poly.type
_entity_poly.pdbx_seq_one_letter_code
_entity_poly.pdbx_strand_id
1 'polypeptide(L)'
;QMDFKEIIPISALQGNNVSHLVDVLSDNLEEGFQYFPADQITDHPERFLVSEMIREKVLQLTREEIPHSVAVVIDSMKRDEETDTVHIRATIMVERDSQKGIVIGKKVLCLRKLVLLLVKILSSCLGTRSSLKLG
;
A
#
# COMPACT_ATOMS: atom_id res chain seq x y z
N GLN A 1 4.20 29.45 23.19
CA GLN A 1 5.32 29.36 22.20
C GLN A 1 5.82 27.91 22.28
N MET A 2 5.75 27.16 21.16
CA MET A 2 6.35 25.82 21.10
C MET A 2 7.85 26.02 20.87
N ASP A 3 8.66 25.38 21.71
CA ASP A 3 10.11 25.36 21.58
C ASP A 3 10.49 24.18 20.68
N PHE A 4 10.77 24.46 19.40
CA PHE A 4 11.19 23.42 18.44
C PHE A 4 12.70 23.28 18.55
N LYS A 5 13.19 22.03 18.61
CA LYS A 5 14.62 21.74 18.62
C LYS A 5 15.25 22.10 17.27
N GLU A 6 14.55 21.82 16.16
CA GLU A 6 14.97 22.17 14.81
C GLU A 6 13.76 22.29 13.88
N ILE A 7 13.88 23.09 12.83
CA ILE A 7 12.86 23.25 11.77
C ILE A 7 13.53 22.93 10.44
N ILE A 8 13.11 21.84 9.80
CA ILE A 8 13.73 21.34 8.56
C ILE A 8 12.71 21.49 7.42
N PRO A 9 12.94 22.40 6.45
CA PRO A 9 12.10 22.49 5.26
C PRO A 9 12.38 21.30 4.33
N ILE A 10 11.36 20.52 4.00
CA ILE A 10 11.47 19.37 3.12
C ILE A 10 10.47 19.40 1.97
N SER A 11 10.81 18.74 0.87
CA SER A 11 9.86 18.33 -0.16
C SER A 11 9.88 16.80 -0.27
N ALA A 12 8.91 16.14 0.34
CA ALA A 12 8.81 14.68 0.29
C ALA A 12 8.66 14.17 -1.15
N LEU A 13 7.88 14.88 -1.98
CA LEU A 13 7.65 14.49 -3.38
C LEU A 13 8.94 14.55 -4.23
N GLN A 14 9.81 15.54 -3.98
CA GLN A 14 11.05 15.75 -4.72
C GLN A 14 12.27 15.14 -4.03
N GLY A 15 12.12 14.64 -2.81
CA GLY A 15 13.21 14.10 -2.00
C GLY A 15 14.14 15.17 -1.40
N ASN A 16 13.83 16.47 -1.56
CA ASN A 16 14.69 17.54 -1.05
C ASN A 16 14.72 17.52 0.48
N ASN A 17 15.94 17.57 1.05
CA ASN A 17 16.22 17.56 2.49
C ASN A 17 15.67 16.34 3.27
N VAL A 18 15.21 15.30 2.59
CA VAL A 18 14.72 14.08 3.28
C VAL A 18 15.86 13.36 4.00
N SER A 19 17.05 13.27 3.39
CA SER A 19 18.23 12.67 4.06
C SER A 19 18.61 13.44 5.31
N HIS A 20 18.65 14.77 5.24
CA HIS A 20 18.95 15.60 6.41
C HIS A 20 17.91 15.42 7.53
N LEU A 21 16.62 15.30 7.19
CA LEU A 21 15.58 14.97 8.17
C LEU A 21 15.87 13.62 8.86
N VAL A 22 16.26 12.60 8.09
CA VAL A 22 16.60 11.27 8.64
C VAL A 22 17.79 11.35 9.57
N ASP A 23 18.84 12.08 9.19
CA ASP A 23 20.05 12.27 10.01
C ASP A 23 19.70 12.94 11.34
N VAL A 24 18.95 14.05 11.30
CA VAL A 24 18.51 14.78 12.51
C VAL A 24 17.61 13.92 13.39
N LEU A 25 16.72 13.10 12.82
CA LEU A 25 15.91 12.18 13.59
C LEU A 25 16.79 11.11 14.28
N SER A 26 17.74 10.54 13.53
CA SER A 26 18.66 9.52 14.06
C SER A 26 19.52 10.06 15.21
N ASP A 27 20.03 11.27 15.08
CA ASP A 27 20.86 11.93 16.11
C ASP A 27 20.08 12.29 17.38
N ASN A 28 18.74 12.35 17.28
CA ASN A 28 17.86 12.65 18.39
C ASN A 28 17.20 11.41 19.00
N LEU A 29 17.44 10.22 18.47
CA LEU A 29 16.99 8.98 19.08
C LEU A 29 17.97 8.55 20.19
N GLU A 30 17.39 8.06 21.28
CA GLU A 30 18.18 7.45 22.37
C GLU A 30 18.50 6.00 22.01
N GLU A 31 19.68 5.52 22.43
CA GLU A 31 20.01 4.10 22.34
C GLU A 31 19.06 3.29 23.23
N GLY A 32 18.46 2.25 22.67
CA GLY A 32 17.46 1.43 23.33
C GLY A 32 17.53 -0.03 22.94
N PHE A 33 16.63 -0.83 23.53
CA PHE A 33 16.48 -2.23 23.17
C PHE A 33 15.85 -2.37 21.78
N GLN A 34 16.32 -3.36 21.03
CA GLN A 34 15.68 -3.75 19.77
C GLN A 34 14.36 -4.46 20.09
N TYR A 35 13.23 -3.78 19.84
CA TYR A 35 11.89 -4.32 20.09
C TYR A 35 11.40 -5.26 18.98
N PHE A 36 11.91 -5.08 17.76
CA PHE A 36 11.53 -5.86 16.59
C PHE A 36 12.76 -6.50 15.94
N PRO A 37 12.65 -7.70 15.34
CA PRO A 37 13.71 -8.31 14.55
C PRO A 37 14.21 -7.35 13.44
N ALA A 38 15.51 -7.40 13.13
CA ALA A 38 16.12 -6.49 12.15
C ALA A 38 15.58 -6.66 10.71
N ASP A 39 15.02 -7.81 10.41
CA ASP A 39 14.39 -8.17 9.13
C ASP A 39 12.88 -7.86 9.09
N GLN A 40 12.30 -7.44 10.20
CA GLN A 40 10.89 -7.06 10.27
C GLN A 40 10.69 -5.63 9.76
N ILE A 41 10.14 -5.49 8.56
CA ILE A 41 9.91 -4.18 7.92
C ILE A 41 8.73 -3.44 8.55
N THR A 42 7.74 -4.17 9.11
CA THR A 42 6.51 -3.62 9.66
C THR A 42 5.92 -4.54 10.73
N ASP A 43 5.17 -3.98 11.66
CA ASP A 43 4.38 -4.70 12.67
C ASP A 43 2.96 -5.06 12.16
N HIS A 44 2.57 -4.55 11.00
CA HIS A 44 1.28 -4.84 10.41
C HIS A 44 1.23 -6.21 9.72
N PRO A 45 0.11 -6.95 9.84
CA PRO A 45 -0.09 -8.20 9.12
C PRO A 45 0.04 -8.02 7.59
N GLU A 46 0.60 -9.01 6.88
CA GLU A 46 0.71 -8.98 5.41
C GLU A 46 -0.61 -8.66 4.70
N ARG A 47 -1.72 -9.15 5.23
CA ARG A 47 -3.07 -8.87 4.68
C ARG A 47 -3.40 -7.38 4.70
N PHE A 48 -2.99 -6.68 5.76
CA PHE A 48 -3.19 -5.24 5.86
C PHE A 48 -2.36 -4.50 4.82
N LEU A 49 -1.08 -4.84 4.68
CA LEU A 49 -0.21 -4.22 3.67
C LEU A 49 -0.76 -4.44 2.26
N VAL A 50 -1.18 -5.66 1.95
CA VAL A 50 -1.78 -5.99 0.65
C VAL A 50 -3.05 -5.16 0.41
N SER A 51 -3.92 -5.00 1.41
CA SER A 51 -5.13 -4.18 1.28
C SER A 51 -4.81 -2.72 1.00
N GLU A 52 -3.81 -2.15 1.69
CA GLU A 52 -3.38 -0.77 1.48
C GLU A 52 -2.71 -0.57 0.12
N MET A 53 -1.91 -1.53 -0.35
CA MET A 53 -1.33 -1.49 -1.70
C MET A 53 -2.42 -1.50 -2.78
N ILE A 54 -3.47 -2.32 -2.61
CA ILE A 54 -4.61 -2.35 -3.53
C ILE A 54 -5.33 -0.99 -3.48
N ARG A 55 -5.61 -0.48 -2.28
CA ARG A 55 -6.30 0.80 -2.07
C ARG A 55 -5.53 1.96 -2.71
N GLU A 56 -4.22 2.04 -2.51
CA GLU A 56 -3.36 3.04 -3.13
C GLU A 56 -3.49 3.04 -4.67
N LYS A 57 -3.44 1.87 -5.29
CA LYS A 57 -3.53 1.76 -6.76
C LYS A 57 -4.93 2.06 -7.28
N VAL A 58 -5.98 1.72 -6.54
CA VAL A 58 -7.36 2.16 -6.86
C VAL A 58 -7.41 3.68 -6.88
N LEU A 59 -6.93 4.34 -5.84
CA LEU A 59 -6.92 5.80 -5.75
C LEU A 59 -6.11 6.46 -6.88
N GLN A 60 -4.94 5.93 -7.20
CA GLN A 60 -4.10 6.43 -8.30
C GLN A 60 -4.77 6.32 -9.68
N LEU A 61 -5.52 5.24 -9.91
CA LEU A 61 -6.19 4.99 -11.20
C LEU A 61 -7.54 5.73 -11.34
N THR A 62 -8.21 6.03 -10.24
CA THR A 62 -9.52 6.70 -10.25
C THR A 62 -9.41 8.22 -10.06
N ARG A 63 -8.22 8.72 -9.79
CA ARG A 63 -7.91 10.15 -9.61
C ARG A 63 -8.85 10.86 -8.63
N GLU A 64 -9.32 12.08 -8.96
CA GLU A 64 -10.03 12.98 -8.04
C GLU A 64 -11.47 12.55 -7.70
N GLU A 65 -12.02 11.54 -8.36
CA GLU A 65 -13.45 11.21 -8.27
C GLU A 65 -13.83 10.32 -7.06
N ILE A 66 -12.85 9.62 -6.42
CA ILE A 66 -13.18 8.66 -5.34
C ILE A 66 -12.24 8.72 -4.10
N PRO A 67 -11.50 9.80 -3.80
CA PRO A 67 -10.32 9.71 -2.90
C PRO A 67 -10.60 9.24 -1.47
N HIS A 68 -11.82 9.42 -0.94
CA HIS A 68 -12.09 9.19 0.49
C HIS A 68 -13.12 8.08 0.77
N SER A 69 -13.64 7.43 -0.25
CA SER A 69 -14.78 6.52 -0.16
C SER A 69 -14.45 5.09 -0.60
N VAL A 70 -13.17 4.69 -0.57
CA VAL A 70 -12.75 3.34 -0.96
C VAL A 70 -12.17 2.62 0.24
N ALA A 71 -12.72 1.45 0.54
CA ALA A 71 -12.14 0.48 1.44
C ALA A 71 -11.82 -0.83 0.68
N VAL A 72 -10.77 -1.52 1.12
CA VAL A 72 -10.38 -2.81 0.55
C VAL A 72 -10.34 -3.85 1.66
N VAL A 73 -11.05 -4.95 1.44
CA VAL A 73 -11.08 -6.08 2.36
C VAL A 73 -10.44 -7.30 1.68
N ILE A 74 -9.49 -7.91 2.36
CA ILE A 74 -8.90 -9.19 1.92
C ILE A 74 -9.76 -10.34 2.42
N ASP A 75 -10.55 -10.94 1.52
CA ASP A 75 -11.43 -12.06 1.85
C ASP A 75 -10.63 -13.32 2.13
N SER A 76 -9.63 -13.60 1.28
CA SER A 76 -8.73 -14.72 1.47
C SER A 76 -7.34 -14.44 0.92
N MET A 77 -6.33 -14.98 1.59
CA MET A 77 -4.95 -14.98 1.16
C MET A 77 -4.37 -16.36 1.50
N LYS A 78 -4.02 -17.14 0.49
CA LYS A 78 -3.55 -18.53 0.62
C LYS A 78 -2.33 -18.74 -0.26
N ARG A 79 -1.29 -19.36 0.29
CA ARG A 79 -0.12 -19.81 -0.45
C ARG A 79 -0.37 -21.26 -0.93
N ASP A 80 -0.14 -21.49 -2.20
CA ASP A 80 -0.10 -22.78 -2.82
C ASP A 80 1.36 -23.26 -2.78
N GLU A 81 1.61 -24.32 -2.01
CA GLU A 81 2.97 -24.83 -1.78
C GLU A 81 3.55 -25.54 -3.01
N GLU A 82 2.71 -26.10 -3.90
CA GLU A 82 3.17 -26.78 -5.10
C GLU A 82 3.66 -25.79 -6.17
N THR A 83 2.95 -24.69 -6.32
CA THR A 83 3.25 -23.69 -7.35
C THR A 83 4.01 -22.47 -6.82
N ASP A 84 4.22 -22.40 -5.51
CA ASP A 84 4.74 -21.25 -4.77
C ASP A 84 4.03 -19.95 -5.17
N THR A 85 2.70 -20.03 -5.26
CA THR A 85 1.85 -18.91 -5.68
C THR A 85 0.93 -18.46 -4.54
N VAL A 86 0.92 -17.18 -4.24
CA VAL A 86 -0.03 -16.60 -3.29
C VAL A 86 -1.30 -16.18 -4.03
N HIS A 87 -2.41 -16.82 -3.68
CA HIS A 87 -3.75 -16.52 -4.20
C HIS A 87 -4.46 -15.54 -3.27
N ILE A 88 -4.75 -14.36 -3.79
CA ILE A 88 -5.39 -13.29 -3.05
C ILE A 88 -6.78 -13.03 -3.64
N ARG A 89 -7.79 -12.99 -2.77
CA ARG A 89 -9.12 -12.50 -3.10
C ARG A 89 -9.41 -11.28 -2.26
N ALA A 90 -9.78 -10.18 -2.91
CA ALA A 90 -10.09 -8.94 -2.25
C ALA A 90 -11.37 -8.32 -2.81
N THR A 91 -12.14 -7.68 -1.94
CA THR A 91 -13.34 -6.92 -2.28
C THR A 91 -13.07 -5.43 -2.12
N ILE A 92 -13.34 -4.66 -3.17
CA ILE A 92 -13.26 -3.21 -3.16
C ILE A 92 -14.66 -2.67 -2.84
N MET A 93 -14.78 -1.98 -1.72
CA MET A 93 -16.02 -1.35 -1.29
C MET A 93 -15.97 0.14 -1.61
N VAL A 94 -17.06 0.65 -2.14
CA VAL A 94 -17.28 2.07 -2.43
C VAL A 94 -18.56 2.55 -1.78
N GLU A 95 -18.63 3.83 -1.48
CA GLU A 95 -19.76 4.40 -0.75
C GLU A 95 -21.03 4.54 -1.60
N ARG A 96 -20.87 4.75 -2.93
CA ARG A 96 -21.97 5.02 -3.85
C ARG A 96 -21.89 4.14 -5.09
N ASP A 97 -23.04 3.72 -5.61
CA ASP A 97 -23.11 2.91 -6.85
C ASP A 97 -22.49 3.62 -8.08
N SER A 98 -22.58 4.93 -8.16
CA SER A 98 -21.92 5.71 -9.22
C SER A 98 -20.40 5.53 -9.23
N GLN A 99 -19.78 5.39 -8.07
CA GLN A 99 -18.33 5.16 -7.91
C GLN A 99 -17.93 3.76 -8.36
N LYS A 100 -18.82 2.77 -8.22
CA LYS A 100 -18.60 1.41 -8.70
C LYS A 100 -18.32 1.38 -10.20
N GLY A 101 -19.11 2.15 -10.98
CA GLY A 101 -18.88 2.30 -12.41
C GLY A 101 -17.51 2.87 -12.77
N ILE A 102 -16.98 3.79 -11.96
CA ILE A 102 -15.67 4.40 -12.14
C ILE A 102 -14.55 3.40 -11.86
N VAL A 103 -14.61 2.67 -10.74
CA VAL A 103 -13.63 1.64 -10.38
C VAL A 103 -13.57 0.53 -11.42
N ILE A 104 -14.72 0.05 -11.89
CA ILE A 104 -14.79 -0.96 -12.95
C ILE A 104 -14.26 -0.41 -14.27
N GLY A 105 -14.59 0.85 -14.57
CA GLY A 105 -14.20 1.54 -15.80
C GLY A 105 -14.92 1.02 -17.05
N LYS A 106 -14.80 1.77 -18.15
CA LYS A 106 -15.38 1.36 -19.44
C LYS A 106 -14.85 -0.02 -19.86
N LYS A 107 -15.73 -0.97 -20.08
CA LYS A 107 -15.40 -2.36 -20.50
C LYS A 107 -14.43 -3.08 -19.54
N VAL A 108 -14.53 -2.80 -18.23
CA VAL A 108 -13.66 -3.43 -17.20
C VAL A 108 -12.15 -3.12 -17.37
N LEU A 109 -11.82 -2.10 -18.14
CA LEU A 109 -10.42 -1.78 -18.46
C LEU A 109 -9.64 -1.25 -17.25
N CYS A 110 -10.28 -0.47 -16.38
CA CYS A 110 -9.65 0.07 -15.18
C CYS A 110 -9.31 -1.07 -14.22
N LEU A 111 -10.27 -1.91 -13.92
CA LEU A 111 -10.08 -3.07 -13.02
C LEU A 111 -9.03 -4.05 -13.57
N ARG A 112 -9.02 -4.30 -14.88
CA ARG A 112 -8.03 -5.18 -15.51
C ARG A 112 -6.60 -4.61 -15.40
N LYS A 113 -6.43 -3.31 -15.64
CA LYS A 113 -5.14 -2.62 -15.44
C LYS A 113 -4.69 -2.70 -13.99
N LEU A 114 -5.62 -2.49 -13.06
CA LEU A 114 -5.38 -2.59 -11.63
C LEU A 114 -4.85 -3.97 -11.25
N VAL A 115 -5.53 -5.04 -11.66
CA VAL A 115 -5.11 -6.43 -11.39
C VAL A 115 -3.72 -6.70 -11.93
N LEU A 116 -3.43 -6.35 -13.19
CA LEU A 116 -2.12 -6.59 -13.81
C LEU A 116 -1.00 -5.83 -13.09
N LEU A 117 -1.23 -4.59 -12.69
CA LEU A 117 -0.27 -3.78 -11.96
C LEU A 117 0.00 -4.37 -10.57
N LEU A 118 -1.07 -4.71 -9.86
CA LEU A 118 -0.98 -5.25 -8.51
C LEU A 118 -0.30 -6.62 -8.46
N VAL A 119 -0.58 -7.52 -9.41
CA VAL A 119 0.10 -8.82 -9.47
C VAL A 119 1.61 -8.65 -9.58
N LYS A 120 2.09 -7.71 -10.40
CA LYS A 120 3.54 -7.42 -10.51
C LYS A 120 4.12 -6.91 -9.19
N ILE A 121 3.45 -5.94 -8.56
CA ILE A 121 3.92 -5.33 -7.30
C ILE A 121 3.91 -6.36 -6.17
N LEU A 122 2.81 -7.10 -6.01
CA LEU A 122 2.67 -8.11 -4.98
C LEU A 122 3.67 -9.26 -5.16
N SER A 123 3.92 -9.70 -6.38
CA SER A 123 4.94 -10.73 -6.64
C SER A 123 6.34 -10.24 -6.27
N SER A 124 6.65 -8.97 -6.50
CA SER A 124 7.93 -8.38 -6.09
C SER A 124 8.04 -8.24 -4.58
N CYS A 125 6.99 -7.78 -3.91
CA CYS A 125 7.00 -7.54 -2.46
C CYS A 125 6.99 -8.83 -1.64
N LEU A 126 6.26 -9.86 -2.09
CA LEU A 126 6.15 -11.14 -1.41
C LEU A 126 7.28 -12.12 -1.78
N GLY A 127 8.14 -11.75 -2.74
CA GLY A 127 9.23 -12.62 -3.23
C GLY A 127 8.76 -13.91 -3.91
N THR A 128 7.48 -14.00 -4.32
CA THR A 128 6.84 -15.19 -4.87
C THR A 128 5.81 -14.80 -5.93
N ARG A 129 5.32 -15.77 -6.70
CA ARG A 129 4.23 -15.52 -7.66
C ARG A 129 2.96 -15.12 -6.92
N SER A 130 2.21 -14.19 -7.49
CA SER A 130 0.93 -13.75 -6.94
C SER A 130 -0.18 -13.83 -7.96
N SER A 131 -1.36 -14.18 -7.52
CA SER A 131 -2.60 -14.16 -8.30
C SER A 131 -3.65 -13.38 -7.52
N LEU A 132 -4.33 -12.47 -8.19
CA LEU A 132 -5.30 -11.57 -7.57
C LEU A 132 -6.66 -11.65 -8.24
N LYS A 133 -7.71 -11.84 -7.44
CA LYS A 133 -9.12 -11.74 -7.85
C LYS A 133 -9.79 -10.62 -7.07
N LEU A 134 -10.37 -9.65 -7.78
CA LEU A 134 -11.11 -8.54 -7.21
C LEU A 134 -12.62 -8.75 -7.41
N GLY A 135 -13.39 -8.45 -6.36
CA GLY A 135 -14.84 -8.40 -6.34
C GLY A 135 -15.35 -6.99 -6.10
#